data_5be7d3b0df3df488dc5f25146aa76659
#
_entry.id   5be7d3b0df3df488dc5f25146aa76659
#
_cell.length_a   1.000
_cell.length_b   1.000
_cell.length_c   1.000
_cell.angle_alpha   90.00
_cell.angle_beta   90.00
_cell.angle_gamma   90.00
#
_symmetry.space_group_name_H-M   'P 1'
#
loop_
_entity.id
_entity.type
_entity.pdbx_description
1 polymer ?
#
loop_
_entity_poly.entity_id
_entity_poly.type
_entity_poly.pdbx_seq_one_letter_code
_entity_poly.pdbx_strand_id
1 'polypeptide(L)'
;MWTLAQVQAEYRRLDRLLAIDTSRVAVSFSRRMTRQYGVCTFAKNKPQEIRLADFLRQEDQVFWDTARHEYAHAAVAILTGKRHGHDEAWKAVCRRIVRNGLDGTNRR
;
A
#
# COMPACT_ATOMS: atom_id res chain seq x y z
N MET A 1 -4.04 -9.97 15.39
CA MET A 1 -2.84 -9.47 14.70
C MET A 1 -2.95 -9.70 13.21
N TRP A 2 -2.76 -8.67 12.41
CA TRP A 2 -2.86 -8.77 10.96
C TRP A 2 -1.72 -9.60 10.39
N THR A 3 -2.00 -10.38 9.35
CA THR A 3 -1.05 -11.30 8.75
C THR A 3 -0.63 -10.83 7.37
N LEU A 4 0.50 -11.35 6.90
CA LEU A 4 0.98 -11.06 5.55
C LEU A 4 -0.03 -11.51 4.49
N ALA A 5 -0.65 -12.68 4.71
CA ALA A 5 -1.66 -13.18 3.78
C ALA A 5 -2.84 -12.21 3.65
N GLN A 6 -3.25 -11.58 4.76
CA GLN A 6 -4.34 -10.61 4.72
C GLN A 6 -3.94 -9.35 3.95
N VAL A 7 -2.69 -8.88 4.12
CA VAL A 7 -2.20 -7.74 3.35
C VAL A 7 -2.17 -8.07 1.86
N GLN A 8 -1.66 -9.24 1.52
CA GLN A 8 -1.59 -9.67 0.12
C GLN A 8 -2.98 -9.81 -0.50
N ALA A 9 -3.94 -10.33 0.25
CA ALA A 9 -5.33 -10.43 -0.23
C ALA A 9 -5.93 -9.04 -0.48
N GLU A 10 -5.69 -8.10 0.40
CA GLU A 10 -6.16 -6.73 0.20
C GLU A 10 -5.50 -6.10 -1.02
N TYR A 11 -4.20 -6.31 -1.21
CA TYR A 11 -3.50 -5.79 -2.38
C TYR A 11 -4.03 -6.39 -3.67
N ARG A 12 -4.39 -7.67 -3.69
CA ARG A 12 -5.01 -8.28 -4.88
C ARG A 12 -6.39 -7.67 -5.16
N ARG A 13 -7.15 -7.35 -4.11
CA ARG A 13 -8.44 -6.68 -4.27
C ARG A 13 -8.25 -5.29 -4.89
N LEU A 14 -7.27 -4.53 -4.41
CA LEU A 14 -6.97 -3.21 -4.95
C LEU A 14 -6.42 -3.29 -6.38
N ASP A 15 -5.64 -4.32 -6.69
CA ASP A 15 -5.16 -4.56 -8.06
C ASP A 15 -6.34 -4.70 -9.02
N ARG A 16 -7.36 -5.46 -8.62
CA ARG A 16 -8.56 -5.62 -9.47
C ARG A 16 -9.29 -4.29 -9.64
N LEU A 17 -9.38 -3.52 -8.57
CA LEU A 17 -10.02 -2.21 -8.62
C LEU A 17 -9.32 -1.27 -9.60
N LEU A 18 -7.99 -1.27 -9.59
CA LEU A 18 -7.17 -0.35 -10.40
C LEU A 18 -6.77 -0.95 -11.75
N ALA A 19 -7.08 -2.21 -12.01
CA ALA A 19 -6.71 -2.94 -13.21
C ALA A 19 -5.18 -2.98 -13.41
N ILE A 20 -4.47 -3.28 -12.33
CA ILE A 20 -3.01 -3.42 -12.34
C ILE A 20 -2.62 -4.72 -11.63
N ASP A 21 -1.33 -5.02 -11.65
CA ASP A 21 -0.79 -6.20 -10.98
C ASP A 21 0.43 -5.81 -10.14
N THR A 22 0.27 -5.84 -8.81
CA THR A 22 1.37 -5.61 -7.88
C THR A 22 1.87 -6.92 -7.26
N SER A 23 1.49 -8.08 -7.81
CA SER A 23 1.83 -9.37 -7.21
C SER A 23 3.34 -9.63 -7.15
N ARG A 24 4.13 -8.95 -7.98
CA ARG A 24 5.58 -9.09 -7.98
C ARG A 24 6.26 -8.15 -6.99
N VAL A 25 5.53 -7.24 -6.39
CA VAL A 25 6.08 -6.38 -5.35
C VAL A 25 6.09 -7.18 -4.05
N ALA A 26 7.28 -7.40 -3.51
CA ALA A 26 7.39 -8.17 -2.26
C ALA A 26 6.79 -7.37 -1.12
N VAL A 27 6.19 -8.07 -0.16
CA VAL A 27 5.62 -7.45 1.04
C VAL A 27 6.16 -8.17 2.25
N SER A 28 6.63 -7.42 3.23
CA SER A 28 7.15 -8.01 4.45
C SER A 28 6.87 -7.11 5.65
N PHE A 29 7.00 -7.69 6.84
CA PHE A 29 6.95 -6.94 8.08
C PHE A 29 8.37 -6.75 8.59
N SER A 30 8.67 -5.55 9.09
CA SER A 30 9.99 -5.22 9.60
C SER A 30 9.96 -4.97 11.10
N ARG A 31 10.74 -5.74 11.85
CA ARG A 31 10.92 -5.51 13.28
C ARG A 31 11.93 -4.41 13.57
N ARG A 32 12.72 -4.03 12.57
CA ARG A 32 13.72 -2.97 12.72
C ARG A 32 13.12 -1.58 12.60
N MET A 33 11.96 -1.48 11.92
CA MET A 33 11.30 -0.20 11.75
C MET A 33 10.60 0.17 13.04
N THR A 34 11.09 1.19 13.71
CA THR A 34 10.54 1.64 14.99
C THR A 34 10.04 3.07 14.93
N ARG A 35 10.45 3.85 13.92
CA ARG A 35 10.06 5.25 13.74
C ARG A 35 9.23 5.48 12.49
N GLN A 36 9.42 4.65 11.48
CA GLN A 36 8.63 4.67 10.27
C GLN A 36 7.55 3.61 10.39
N TYR A 37 6.41 3.87 9.77
CA TYR A 37 5.32 2.91 9.75
C TYR A 37 5.42 1.99 8.54
N GLY A 38 5.90 2.51 7.41
CA GLY A 38 6.05 1.72 6.20
C GLY A 38 6.97 2.38 5.21
N VAL A 39 7.37 1.62 4.19
CA VAL A 39 8.19 2.12 3.08
C VAL A 39 7.92 1.29 1.84
N CYS A 40 7.95 1.95 0.68
CA CYS A 40 7.95 1.27 -0.61
C CYS A 40 9.28 1.59 -1.28
N THR A 41 10.04 0.55 -1.63
CA THR A 41 11.34 0.72 -2.29
C THR A 41 11.21 0.50 -3.78
N PHE A 42 12.10 1.15 -4.53
CA PHE A 42 12.05 1.14 -5.98
C PHE A 42 13.43 0.85 -6.58
N ALA A 43 13.41 0.28 -7.78
CA ALA A 43 14.61 0.16 -8.62
C ALA A 43 14.22 0.69 -9.99
N LYS A 44 14.85 1.80 -10.41
CA LYS A 44 14.59 2.44 -11.72
C LYS A 44 13.08 2.65 -11.94
N ASN A 45 12.43 3.30 -11.00
CA ASN A 45 11.00 3.62 -11.07
C ASN A 45 10.05 2.42 -10.97
N LYS A 46 10.57 1.21 -10.72
CA LYS A 46 9.73 0.02 -10.54
C LYS A 46 9.65 -0.31 -9.06
N PRO A 47 8.45 -0.51 -8.52
CA PRO A 47 8.32 -0.87 -7.11
C PRO A 47 8.89 -2.27 -6.88
N GLN A 48 9.68 -2.43 -5.83
CA GLN A 48 10.34 -3.69 -5.51
C GLN A 48 9.79 -4.34 -4.27
N GLU A 49 9.59 -3.56 -3.22
CA GLU A 49 9.17 -4.12 -1.95
C GLU A 49 8.40 -3.09 -1.14
N ILE A 50 7.39 -3.56 -0.42
CA ILE A 50 6.71 -2.80 0.61
C ILE A 50 7.04 -3.44 1.94
N ARG A 51 7.59 -2.66 2.87
CA ARG A 51 7.82 -3.10 4.24
C ARG A 51 6.91 -2.32 5.17
N LEU A 52 6.25 -3.04 6.07
CA LEU A 52 5.37 -2.45 7.06
C LEU A 52 5.95 -2.74 8.44
N ALA A 53 5.88 -1.76 9.34
CA ALA A 53 6.42 -1.94 10.68
C ALA A 53 5.65 -3.04 11.41
N ASP A 54 6.38 -4.01 11.95
CA ASP A 54 5.78 -5.15 12.62
C ASP A 54 4.92 -4.71 13.81
N PHE A 55 5.33 -3.65 14.53
CA PHE A 55 4.60 -3.19 15.70
C PHE A 55 3.19 -2.69 15.40
N LEU A 56 2.90 -2.36 14.12
CA LEU A 56 1.56 -1.89 13.74
C LEU A 56 0.55 -3.01 13.56
N ARG A 57 0.99 -4.27 13.54
CA ARG A 57 0.10 -5.39 13.21
C ARG A 57 -1.04 -5.60 14.19
N GLN A 58 -0.95 -5.01 15.37
CA GLN A 58 -2.01 -5.09 16.37
C GLN A 58 -2.96 -3.90 16.32
N GLU A 59 -2.66 -2.92 15.47
CA GLU A 59 -3.53 -1.77 15.24
C GLU A 59 -4.45 -2.09 14.07
N ASP A 60 -5.62 -1.46 14.05
CA ASP A 60 -6.53 -1.67 12.92
C ASP A 60 -6.39 -0.57 11.90
N GLN A 61 -6.80 0.65 12.25
CA GLN A 61 -6.86 1.71 11.26
C GLN A 61 -5.47 2.17 10.82
N VAL A 62 -4.56 2.39 11.75
CA VAL A 62 -3.21 2.86 11.40
C VAL A 62 -2.50 1.83 10.53
N PHE A 63 -2.66 0.54 10.85
CA PHE A 63 -2.05 -0.51 10.04
C PHE A 63 -2.55 -0.46 8.59
N TRP A 64 -3.86 -0.44 8.40
CA TRP A 64 -4.43 -0.49 7.05
C TRP A 64 -4.24 0.81 6.29
N ASP A 65 -4.28 1.96 6.98
CA ASP A 65 -3.94 3.23 6.34
C ASP A 65 -2.51 3.22 5.83
N THR A 66 -1.58 2.69 6.62
CA THR A 66 -0.18 2.57 6.22
C THR A 66 -0.01 1.59 5.07
N ALA A 67 -0.64 0.41 5.17
CA ALA A 67 -0.55 -0.60 4.11
C ALA A 67 -1.05 -0.06 2.78
N ARG A 68 -2.15 0.69 2.79
CA ARG A 68 -2.71 1.29 1.56
C ARG A 68 -1.90 2.47 1.08
N HIS A 69 -1.30 3.25 1.99
CA HIS A 69 -0.40 4.36 1.63
C HIS A 69 0.78 3.84 0.81
N GLU A 70 1.42 2.78 1.29
CA GLU A 70 2.57 2.20 0.56
C GLU A 70 2.12 1.51 -0.72
N TYR A 71 0.97 0.85 -0.70
CA TYR A 71 0.41 0.28 -1.92
C TYR A 71 0.20 1.36 -2.99
N ALA A 72 -0.30 2.52 -2.59
CA ALA A 72 -0.56 3.61 -3.52
C ALA A 72 0.72 4.10 -4.20
N HIS A 73 1.85 4.11 -3.48
CA HIS A 73 3.15 4.43 -4.11
C HIS A 73 3.51 3.41 -5.19
N ALA A 74 3.34 2.13 -4.90
CA ALA A 74 3.60 1.08 -5.90
C ALA A 74 2.64 1.20 -7.08
N ALA A 75 1.36 1.41 -6.80
CA ALA A 75 0.31 1.47 -7.83
C ALA A 75 0.53 2.64 -8.78
N VAL A 76 0.83 3.83 -8.26
CA VAL A 76 1.01 5.00 -9.12
C VAL A 76 2.25 4.85 -9.99
N ALA A 77 3.29 4.19 -9.50
CA ALA A 77 4.49 3.92 -10.29
C ALA A 77 4.18 2.97 -11.45
N ILE A 78 3.36 1.95 -11.21
CA ILE A 78 2.94 1.03 -12.27
C ILE A 78 2.06 1.75 -13.31
N LEU A 79 1.12 2.57 -12.84
CA LEU A 79 0.19 3.27 -13.72
C LEU A 79 0.86 4.33 -14.58
N THR A 80 1.90 5.00 -14.06
CA THR A 80 2.53 6.13 -14.76
C THR A 80 3.92 5.82 -15.31
N GLY A 81 4.52 4.71 -14.89
CA GLY A 81 5.86 4.34 -15.33
C GLY A 81 6.98 5.00 -14.54
N LYS A 82 6.67 5.74 -13.47
CA LYS A 82 7.70 6.36 -12.63
C LYS A 82 7.21 6.52 -11.21
N ARG A 83 8.15 6.58 -10.27
CA ARG A 83 7.80 6.76 -8.88
C ARG A 83 7.34 8.20 -8.62
N HIS A 84 6.46 8.33 -7.65
CA HIS A 84 5.88 9.61 -7.23
C HIS A 84 6.02 9.78 -5.73
N GLY A 85 6.18 11.05 -5.30
CA GLY A 85 5.99 11.40 -3.89
C GLY A 85 4.50 11.54 -3.60
N HIS A 86 4.16 12.38 -2.65
CA HIS A 86 2.76 12.61 -2.28
C HIS A 86 2.15 13.72 -3.14
N ASP A 87 2.30 13.58 -4.46
CA ASP A 87 1.81 14.55 -5.44
C ASP A 87 0.38 14.22 -5.88
N GLU A 88 -0.12 14.95 -6.89
CA GLU A 88 -1.50 14.75 -7.35
C GLU A 88 -1.74 13.38 -7.94
N ALA A 89 -0.75 12.80 -8.61
CA ALA A 89 -0.91 11.46 -9.18
C ALA A 89 -1.11 10.42 -8.08
N TRP A 90 -0.29 10.48 -7.02
CA TRP A 90 -0.42 9.61 -5.86
C TRP A 90 -1.75 9.84 -5.14
N LYS A 91 -2.11 11.11 -4.94
CA LYS A 91 -3.37 11.46 -4.28
C LYS A 91 -4.59 10.93 -5.04
N ALA A 92 -4.52 10.96 -6.37
CA ALA A 92 -5.62 10.44 -7.20
C ALA A 92 -5.80 8.94 -6.98
N VAL A 93 -4.71 8.19 -6.87
CA VAL A 93 -4.79 6.76 -6.56
C VAL A 93 -5.39 6.55 -5.17
N CYS A 94 -4.94 7.32 -4.19
CA CYS A 94 -5.48 7.23 -2.84
C CYS A 94 -6.98 7.48 -2.80
N ARG A 95 -7.46 8.47 -3.55
CA ARG A 95 -8.91 8.77 -3.61
C ARG A 95 -9.69 7.61 -4.21
N ARG A 96 -9.16 6.95 -5.24
CA ARG A 96 -9.82 5.79 -5.83
C ARG A 96 -9.91 4.64 -4.83
N ILE A 97 -8.85 4.41 -4.08
CA ILE A 97 -8.81 3.36 -3.06
C ILE A 97 -9.85 3.62 -1.98
N VAL A 98 -9.89 4.85 -1.46
CA VAL A 98 -10.82 5.21 -0.39
C VAL A 98 -12.26 5.11 -0.86
N ARG A 99 -12.59 5.65 -2.03
CA ARG A 99 -13.98 5.68 -2.52
C ARG A 99 -14.52 4.30 -2.82
N ASN A 100 -13.72 3.41 -3.31
CA ASN A 100 -14.18 2.11 -3.82
C ASN A 100 -13.68 0.93 -3.01
N GLY A 101 -12.60 1.11 -2.29
CA GLY A 101 -11.92 0.00 -1.62
C GLY A 101 -12.24 -0.14 -0.16
N LEU A 102 -12.62 0.94 0.44
CA LEU A 102 -12.91 0.88 1.83
C LEU A 102 -14.35 0.72 2.12
N ASP A 103 -14.79 0.89 1.91
CA ASP A 103 -15.79 0.98 2.38
C ASP A 103 -16.27 1.07 3.30
N GLY A 104 -16.10 1.05 3.45
CA GLY A 104 -16.33 1.17 4.06
C GLY A 104 -16.47 1.72 5.04
N THR A 105 -16.40 1.73 5.34
CA THR A 105 -16.40 2.07 6.36
C THR A 105 -16.56 3.24 6.72
N ASN A 106 -16.35 3.70 6.25
CA ASN A 106 -16.31 4.46 6.48
C ASN A 106 -16.87 5.40 6.67
N ARG A 107 -17.12 5.51 6.71
CA ARG A 107 -17.43 6.17 6.70
C ARG A 107 -17.96 6.96 7.12
N ARG A 108 -17.95 7.23 7.32
CA ARG A 108 -18.13 7.72 7.63
C ARG A 108 -18.49 8.09 7.85
#